data_152407a966241c99e94cbc552d13c022
#
_entry.id   152407a966241c99e94cbc552d13c022
#
_cell.length_a   1.000
_cell.length_b   1.000
_cell.length_c   1.000
_cell.angle_alpha   90.00
_cell.angle_beta   90.00
_cell.angle_gamma   90.00
#
_symmetry.space_group_name_H-M   'P 1'
#
loop_
_entity.id
_entity.type
_entity.pdbx_description
1 polymer ?
#
loop_
_entity_poly.entity_id
_entity_poly.type
_entity_poly.pdbx_seq_one_letter_code
_entity_poly.pdbx_strand_id
1 'polypeptide(L)'
;MDVEIQTDAARLVRRLRQAGLRITVAESCTGGLLASTLTDIAGASDWFDQSWVTYANDAKTRVLGVSPDTLDRKGAVSAEVAIQMA
;
A
#
# COMPACT_ATOMS: atom_id res chain seq x y z
N MET A 1 -13.21 7.51 -8.80
CA MET A 1 -12.36 7.65 -7.61
C MET A 1 -12.61 9.00 -6.97
N ASP A 2 -12.54 9.05 -5.65
CA ASP A 2 -12.77 10.26 -4.87
C ASP A 2 -11.74 11.35 -5.21
N VAL A 3 -12.20 12.60 -5.33
CA VAL A 3 -11.35 13.76 -5.66
C VAL A 3 -10.30 14.00 -4.57
N GLU A 4 -10.64 13.79 -3.30
CA GLU A 4 -9.68 13.93 -2.19
C GLU A 4 -8.55 12.93 -2.28
N ILE A 5 -8.84 11.67 -2.61
CA ILE A 5 -7.83 10.62 -2.80
C ILE A 5 -6.88 10.99 -3.95
N GLN A 6 -7.43 11.48 -5.06
CA GLN A 6 -6.62 11.92 -6.21
C GLN A 6 -5.73 13.10 -5.85
N THR A 7 -6.25 14.06 -5.08
CA THR A 7 -5.48 15.22 -4.62
C THR A 7 -4.35 14.81 -3.69
N ASP A 8 -4.62 13.91 -2.76
CA ASP A 8 -3.60 13.39 -1.83
C ASP A 8 -2.54 12.57 -2.56
N ALA A 9 -2.94 11.78 -3.55
CA ALA A 9 -1.99 11.03 -4.38
C ALA A 9 -1.06 11.98 -5.14
N ALA A 10 -1.59 13.05 -5.72
CA ALA A 10 -0.77 14.05 -6.42
C ALA A 10 0.22 14.74 -5.49
N ARG A 11 -0.20 15.05 -4.26
CA ARG A 11 0.69 15.64 -3.25
C ARG A 11 1.81 14.69 -2.84
N LEU A 12 1.49 13.43 -2.62
CA LEU A 12 2.48 12.40 -2.28
C LEU A 12 3.52 12.25 -3.39
N VAL A 13 3.06 12.12 -4.63
CA VAL A 13 3.95 11.97 -5.80
C VAL A 13 4.90 13.16 -5.93
N ARG A 14 4.39 14.36 -5.72
CA ARG A 14 5.22 15.57 -5.77
C ARG A 14 6.33 15.50 -4.73
N ARG A 15 6.03 15.07 -3.51
CA ARG A 15 7.01 14.92 -2.44
C ARG A 15 8.03 13.83 -2.74
N LEU A 16 7.59 12.71 -3.29
CA LEU A 16 8.48 11.62 -3.69
C LEU A 16 9.49 12.10 -4.74
N ARG A 17 9.02 12.83 -5.74
CA ARG A 17 9.89 13.38 -6.79
C ARG A 17 10.89 14.37 -6.22
N GLN A 18 10.46 15.28 -5.36
CA GLN A 18 11.32 16.29 -4.74
C GLN A 18 12.41 15.64 -3.87
N ALA A 19 12.08 14.58 -3.18
CA ALA A 19 13.01 13.89 -2.29
C ALA A 19 13.87 12.82 -3.01
N GLY A 20 13.60 12.52 -4.28
CA GLY A 20 14.29 11.47 -5.01
C GLY A 20 14.01 10.08 -4.46
N LEU A 21 12.82 9.85 -3.91
CA LEU A 21 12.42 8.60 -3.28
C LEU A 21 11.54 7.76 -4.19
N ARG A 22 11.56 6.46 -3.96
CA ARG A 22 10.68 5.50 -4.61
C ARG A 22 9.73 4.91 -3.56
N ILE A 23 8.57 4.42 -4.01
CA ILE A 23 7.53 3.88 -3.13
C ILE A 23 7.18 2.45 -3.52
N THR A 24 6.93 1.63 -2.53
CA THR A 24 6.22 0.36 -2.65
C THR A 24 5.00 0.40 -1.74
N VAL A 25 3.97 -0.35 -2.09
CA VAL A 25 2.75 -0.39 -1.30
C VAL A 25 2.31 -1.84 -1.07
N ALA A 26 1.66 -2.06 0.07
CA ALA A 26 1.04 -3.33 0.39
C ALA A 26 -0.44 -3.08 0.70
N GLU A 27 -1.33 -3.86 0.10
CA GLU A 27 -2.76 -3.68 0.20
C GLU A 27 -3.46 -5.01 0.51
N SER A 28 -4.64 -4.93 1.06
CA SER A 28 -5.52 -6.07 1.31
C SER A 28 -6.91 -5.80 0.75
N CYS A 29 -7.79 -5.20 1.55
CA CYS A 29 -9.21 -4.98 1.20
C CYS A 29 -9.42 -4.19 -0.08
N THR A 30 -8.52 -3.27 -0.39
CA THR A 30 -8.61 -2.41 -1.56
C THR A 30 -8.27 -3.11 -2.88
N GLY A 31 -7.67 -4.31 -2.80
CA GLY A 31 -7.44 -5.17 -3.97
C GLY A 31 -6.55 -4.58 -5.07
N GLY A 32 -5.72 -3.60 -4.75
CA GLY A 32 -4.83 -2.92 -5.71
C GLY A 32 -5.23 -1.49 -6.03
N LEU A 33 -6.26 -0.96 -5.39
CA LEU A 33 -6.75 0.39 -5.66
C LEU A 33 -5.70 1.46 -5.34
N LEU A 34 -4.94 1.31 -4.26
CA LEU A 34 -3.89 2.26 -3.89
C LEU A 34 -2.80 2.31 -4.97
N ALA A 35 -2.29 1.17 -5.38
CA ALA A 35 -1.31 1.09 -6.45
C ALA A 35 -1.86 1.65 -7.76
N SER A 36 -3.10 1.32 -8.11
CA SER A 36 -3.77 1.83 -9.32
C SER A 36 -3.90 3.35 -9.29
N THR A 37 -4.28 3.92 -8.14
CA THR A 37 -4.41 5.36 -7.96
C THR A 37 -3.08 6.07 -8.18
N LEU A 38 -2.02 5.56 -7.58
CA LEU A 38 -0.69 6.16 -7.69
C LEU A 38 -0.12 6.03 -9.12
N THR A 39 -0.27 4.88 -9.74
CA THR A 39 0.28 4.63 -11.08
C THR A 39 -0.53 5.29 -12.20
N ASP A 40 -1.72 5.82 -11.90
CA ASP A 40 -2.52 6.62 -12.84
C ASP A 40 -1.88 7.99 -13.10
N ILE A 41 -0.96 8.43 -12.24
CA ILE A 41 -0.25 9.69 -12.41
C ILE A 41 0.92 9.47 -13.38
N ALA A 42 1.04 10.38 -14.38
CA ALA A 42 2.07 10.29 -15.41
C ALA A 42 3.48 10.27 -14.81
N GLY A 43 4.35 9.44 -15.38
CA GLY A 43 5.75 9.33 -14.94
C GLY A 43 5.95 8.40 -13.75
N ALA A 44 4.99 7.52 -13.47
CA ALA A 44 5.02 6.65 -12.29
C ALA A 44 6.27 5.77 -12.21
N SER A 45 6.87 5.39 -13.33
CA SER A 45 8.08 4.57 -13.35
C SER A 45 9.28 5.23 -12.65
N ASP A 46 9.26 6.53 -12.47
CA ASP A 46 10.34 7.26 -11.80
C ASP A 46 10.30 7.10 -10.27
N TRP A 47 9.14 6.84 -9.70
CA TRP A 47 8.96 6.83 -8.25
C TRP A 47 8.16 5.64 -7.71
N PHE A 48 7.48 4.88 -8.56
CA PHE A 48 6.73 3.68 -8.15
C PHE A 48 7.53 2.43 -8.50
N ASP A 49 7.74 1.55 -7.52
CA ASP A 49 8.56 0.36 -7.73
C ASP A 49 7.69 -0.89 -7.90
N GLN A 50 6.95 -1.26 -6.86
CA GLN A 50 6.10 -2.46 -6.91
C GLN A 50 5.04 -2.40 -5.82
N SER A 51 4.07 -3.31 -5.91
CA SER A 51 3.03 -3.47 -4.90
C SER A 51 2.73 -4.93 -4.64
N TRP A 52 2.16 -5.20 -3.46
CA TRP A 52 1.68 -6.51 -3.07
C TRP A 52 0.22 -6.41 -2.68
N VAL A 53 -0.62 -7.29 -3.23
CA VAL A 53 -2.01 -7.44 -2.79
C VAL A 53 -2.10 -8.76 -2.05
N THR A 54 -2.07 -8.69 -0.73
CA THR A 54 -2.15 -9.87 0.15
C THR A 54 -3.53 -9.93 0.78
N TYR A 55 -4.52 -10.30 -0.01
CA TYR A 55 -5.92 -10.27 0.40
C TYR A 55 -6.22 -11.31 1.49
N ALA A 56 -5.75 -12.54 1.32
CA ALA A 56 -5.91 -13.60 2.30
C ALA A 56 -4.96 -13.44 3.48
N ASN A 57 -5.39 -13.87 4.67
CA ASN A 57 -4.54 -13.80 5.87
C ASN A 57 -3.25 -14.61 5.72
N ASP A 58 -3.34 -15.79 5.12
CA ASP A 58 -2.16 -16.62 4.83
C ASP A 58 -1.16 -15.88 3.93
N ALA A 59 -1.66 -15.16 2.93
CA ALA A 59 -0.79 -14.38 2.06
C ALA A 59 -0.09 -13.24 2.82
N LYS A 60 -0.78 -12.60 3.77
CA LYS A 60 -0.17 -11.56 4.62
C LYS A 60 1.03 -12.12 5.39
N THR A 61 0.90 -13.30 5.94
CA THR A 61 1.98 -13.97 6.69
C THR A 61 3.10 -14.43 5.77
N ARG A 62 2.76 -15.13 4.69
CA ARG A 62 3.73 -15.76 3.79
C ARG A 62 4.55 -14.74 3.01
N VAL A 63 3.93 -13.67 2.53
CA VAL A 63 4.57 -12.69 1.65
C VAL A 63 5.14 -11.51 2.43
N LEU A 64 4.41 -11.01 3.42
CA LEU A 64 4.77 -9.79 4.15
C LEU A 64 5.28 -10.06 5.58
N GLY A 65 5.22 -11.31 6.04
CA GLY A 65 5.71 -11.65 7.38
C GLY A 65 4.79 -11.22 8.52
N VAL A 66 3.51 -10.97 8.24
CA VAL A 66 2.54 -10.63 9.29
C VAL A 66 2.37 -11.83 10.23
N SER A 67 2.44 -11.56 11.54
CA SER A 67 2.32 -12.61 12.56
C SER A 67 0.94 -13.23 12.55
N PRO A 68 0.81 -14.57 12.47
CA PRO A 68 -0.50 -15.25 12.61
C PRO A 68 -1.17 -14.92 13.93
N ASP A 69 -0.41 -14.75 15.00
CA ASP A 69 -0.93 -14.40 16.32
C ASP A 69 -1.60 -13.02 16.30
N THR A 70 -0.97 -12.04 15.65
CA THR A 70 -1.55 -10.71 15.51
C THR A 70 -2.86 -10.75 14.71
N LEU A 71 -2.91 -11.53 13.63
CA LEU A 71 -4.12 -11.72 12.85
C LEU A 71 -5.26 -12.33 13.69
N ASP A 72 -4.95 -13.33 14.52
CA ASP A 72 -5.92 -13.97 15.39
C ASP A 72 -6.44 -13.03 16.48
N ARG A 73 -5.55 -12.27 17.09
CA ARG A 73 -5.86 -11.45 18.27
C ARG A 73 -6.47 -10.10 17.91
N LYS A 74 -6.04 -9.49 16.83
CA LYS A 74 -6.42 -8.12 16.43
C LYS A 74 -7.31 -8.06 15.19
N GLY A 75 -7.36 -9.14 14.43
CA GLY A 75 -8.08 -9.19 13.16
C GLY A 75 -7.29 -8.54 12.02
N ALA A 76 -7.65 -8.92 10.79
CA ALA A 76 -6.95 -8.46 9.59
C ALA A 76 -7.05 -6.94 9.40
N VAL A 77 -8.18 -6.34 9.78
CA VAL A 77 -8.43 -4.90 9.66
C VAL A 77 -8.13 -4.26 11.01
N SER A 78 -6.85 -3.96 11.23
CA SER A 78 -6.37 -3.37 12.48
C SER A 78 -5.11 -2.55 12.22
N ALA A 79 -4.84 -1.60 13.11
CA ALA A 79 -3.62 -0.80 13.07
C ALA A 79 -2.38 -1.70 13.19
N GLU A 80 -2.43 -2.71 14.05
CA GLU A 80 -1.32 -3.63 14.29
C GLU A 80 -0.94 -4.41 13.03
N VAL A 81 -1.93 -4.94 12.30
CA VAL A 81 -1.69 -5.66 11.05
C VAL A 81 -1.19 -4.71 9.96
N ALA A 82 -1.75 -3.50 9.88
CA ALA A 82 -1.29 -2.49 8.90
C ALA A 82 0.20 -2.15 9.12
N ILE A 83 0.61 -1.98 10.38
CA ILE A 83 2.01 -1.71 10.71
C ILE A 83 2.90 -2.88 10.29
N GLN A 84 2.48 -4.11 10.55
CA GLN A 84 3.27 -5.29 10.18
C GLN A 84 3.32 -5.49 8.66
N MET A 85 2.28 -5.10 7.92
CA MET A 85 2.28 -5.15 6.46
C MET A 85 3.28 -4.15 5.87
N ALA A 86 3.41 -3.01 6.46
CA ALA A 86 4.36 -2.00 5.99
C ALA A 86 5.79 -2.40 6.31
#